data_2693d7fbf86ea8a14b0f39eee8d0d671
#
_entry.id   2693d7fbf86ea8a14b0f39eee8d0d671
#
_cell.length_a   1.000
_cell.length_b   1.000
_cell.length_c   1.000
_cell.angle_alpha   90.00
_cell.angle_beta   90.00
_cell.angle_gamma   90.00
#
_symmetry.space_group_name_H-M   'P 1'
#
loop_
_entity.id
_entity.type
_entity.pdbx_description
1 polymer ?
#
loop_
_entity_poly.entity_id
_entity_poly.type
_entity_poly.pdbx_seq_one_letter_code
_entity_poly.pdbx_strand_id
1 'polypeptide(L)'
;METVFRKEIKYLISRREAMILQQKLDGIMERDIHGENGRYFIRSQYYDSIDDQDLWDNLDGMYEKRKLRLRIYSLNDLSAKLEFKCKNGSDGVKYSIPVSREQALRMEQGDASFLLEYETELAMRLYLRITQGCYRPKTIIDYQRLAFAYPAGDVRITFDTDIRGALYPYGLFENVGTDALGGTEQVLMEVKYTGFLPEMIAEILKKTDELSTSHSKYSRARMRWL
;
A
#
# COMPACT_ATOMS: atom_id res chain seq x y z
N MET A 1 -1.09 11.99 -23.65
CA MET A 1 -0.86 11.21 -22.40
C MET A 1 -0.94 9.76 -22.80
N GLU A 2 0.16 9.05 -22.83
CA GLU A 2 0.12 7.60 -23.07
C GLU A 2 -0.44 6.91 -21.83
N THR A 3 -1.50 6.13 -22.00
CA THR A 3 -2.08 5.32 -20.93
C THR A 3 -1.18 4.12 -20.72
N VAL A 4 -0.32 4.18 -19.73
CA VAL A 4 0.58 3.10 -19.39
C VAL A 4 -0.18 2.07 -18.56
N PHE A 5 -0.49 0.93 -19.14
CA PHE A 5 -1.14 -0.19 -18.43
C PHE A 5 -0.14 -0.88 -17.53
N ARG A 6 -0.24 -0.62 -16.23
CA ARG A 6 0.57 -1.28 -15.21
C ARG A 6 -0.20 -2.45 -14.62
N LYS A 7 0.31 -3.66 -14.81
CA LYS A 7 -0.23 -4.87 -14.16
C LYS A 7 0.28 -4.99 -12.73
N GLU A 8 -0.59 -5.44 -11.83
CA GLU A 8 -0.27 -5.72 -10.42
C GLU A 8 -0.86 -7.09 -10.05
N ILE A 9 0.01 -8.05 -9.75
CA ILE A 9 -0.37 -9.41 -9.33
C ILE A 9 0.14 -9.61 -7.91
N LYS A 10 -0.65 -10.29 -7.09
CA LYS A 10 -0.32 -10.56 -5.69
C LYS A 10 -0.34 -12.05 -5.42
N TYR A 11 0.60 -12.48 -4.61
CA TYR A 11 0.74 -13.88 -4.19
C TYR A 11 0.91 -13.94 -2.69
N LEU A 12 0.26 -14.90 -2.06
CA LEU A 12 0.47 -15.20 -0.66
C LEU A 12 1.30 -16.48 -0.59
N ILE A 13 2.57 -16.34 -0.27
CA ILE A 13 3.57 -17.42 -0.31
C ILE A 13 4.12 -17.70 1.08
N SER A 14 4.73 -18.87 1.26
CA SER A 14 5.45 -19.21 2.49
C SER A 14 6.77 -18.43 2.62
N ARG A 15 7.28 -18.28 3.85
CA ARG A 15 8.63 -17.70 4.07
C ARG A 15 9.71 -18.45 3.32
N ARG A 16 9.61 -19.79 3.25
CA ARG A 16 10.58 -20.64 2.54
C ARG A 16 10.59 -20.31 1.04
N GLU A 17 9.42 -20.25 0.42
CA GLU A 17 9.30 -19.85 -1.00
C GLU A 17 9.82 -18.45 -1.24
N ALA A 18 9.46 -17.50 -0.36
CA ALA A 18 9.96 -16.13 -0.44
C ALA A 18 11.50 -16.07 -0.41
N MET A 19 12.16 -16.84 0.48
CA MET A 19 13.63 -16.90 0.55
C MET A 19 14.24 -17.43 -0.74
N ILE A 20 13.68 -18.51 -1.29
CA ILE A 20 14.17 -19.09 -2.56
C ILE A 20 14.02 -18.10 -3.72
N LEU A 21 12.87 -17.43 -3.81
CA LEU A 21 12.62 -16.43 -4.84
C LEU A 21 13.55 -15.21 -4.69
N GLN A 22 13.75 -14.72 -3.47
CA GLN A 22 14.65 -13.60 -3.19
C GLN A 22 16.08 -13.91 -3.64
N GLN A 23 16.60 -15.11 -3.33
CA GLN A 23 17.93 -15.54 -3.77
C GLN A 23 18.06 -15.58 -5.30
N LYS A 24 17.04 -16.05 -6.01
CA LYS A 24 17.04 -16.06 -7.47
C LYS A 24 16.98 -14.66 -8.07
N LEU A 25 16.17 -13.78 -7.47
CA LEU A 25 16.01 -12.40 -7.92
C LEU A 25 17.25 -11.55 -7.64
N ASP A 26 17.97 -11.78 -6.54
CA ASP A 26 19.25 -11.11 -6.24
C ASP A 26 20.30 -11.27 -7.36
N GLY A 27 20.19 -12.34 -8.14
CA GLY A 27 21.11 -12.58 -9.27
C GLY A 27 20.79 -11.79 -10.55
N ILE A 28 19.58 -11.21 -10.67
CA ILE A 28 19.10 -10.60 -11.91
C ILE A 28 18.44 -9.24 -11.75
N MET A 29 18.03 -8.87 -10.54
CA MET A 29 17.36 -7.61 -10.23
C MET A 29 18.16 -6.82 -9.18
N GLU A 30 18.03 -5.51 -9.23
CA GLU A 30 18.59 -4.63 -8.23
C GLU A 30 17.66 -4.51 -7.02
N ARG A 31 18.21 -4.49 -5.82
CA ARG A 31 17.44 -4.14 -4.63
C ARG A 31 17.12 -2.65 -4.64
N ASP A 32 15.96 -2.30 -4.10
CA ASP A 32 15.57 -0.89 -3.93
C ASP A 32 16.64 -0.12 -3.15
N ILE A 33 16.92 1.09 -3.59
CA ILE A 33 17.88 2.00 -2.93
C ILE A 33 17.41 2.46 -1.55
N HIS A 34 16.12 2.27 -1.23
CA HIS A 34 15.55 2.65 0.05
C HIS A 34 15.81 1.59 1.13
N GLY A 35 16.15 2.07 2.33
CA GLY A 35 16.41 1.21 3.48
C GLY A 35 17.75 0.49 3.44
N GLU A 36 17.98 -0.38 4.39
CA GLU A 36 19.19 -1.19 4.49
C GLU A 36 19.04 -2.45 3.62
N ASN A 37 19.89 -2.61 2.61
CA ASN A 37 19.85 -3.73 1.66
C ASN A 37 18.45 -3.93 1.00
N GLY A 38 17.76 -2.84 0.67
CA GLY A 38 16.42 -2.87 0.06
C GLY A 38 15.30 -3.23 1.03
N ARG A 39 15.59 -3.32 2.35
CA ARG A 39 14.60 -3.58 3.40
C ARG A 39 14.26 -2.31 4.15
N TYR A 40 12.97 -2.07 4.35
CA TYR A 40 12.50 -0.92 5.10
C TYR A 40 11.13 -1.14 5.71
N PHE A 41 10.92 -0.44 6.82
CA PHE A 41 9.65 -0.37 7.51
C PHE A 41 8.66 0.47 6.73
N ILE A 42 7.39 0.08 6.76
CA ILE A 42 6.28 0.89 6.25
C ILE A 42 5.16 0.86 7.28
N ARG A 43 4.70 2.05 7.65
CA ARG A 43 3.42 2.25 8.33
C ARG A 43 2.47 2.99 7.43
N SER A 44 1.23 2.51 7.35
CA SER A 44 0.15 3.19 6.64
C SER A 44 -1.06 3.29 7.57
N GLN A 45 -1.55 4.52 7.77
CA GLN A 45 -2.83 4.78 8.43
C GLN A 45 -3.88 4.96 7.35
N TYR A 46 -4.89 4.11 7.34
CA TYR A 46 -5.96 4.14 6.36
C TYR A 46 -7.15 4.93 6.88
N TYR A 47 -7.73 5.68 5.96
CA TYR A 47 -8.90 6.52 6.17
C TYR A 47 -10.08 5.96 5.38
N ASP A 48 -11.27 6.12 5.93
CA ASP A 48 -12.52 5.80 5.26
C ASP A 48 -13.62 6.78 5.68
N SER A 49 -14.70 6.82 4.92
CA SER A 49 -15.89 7.56 5.29
C SER A 49 -16.46 7.08 6.63
N ILE A 50 -17.36 7.85 7.20
CA ILE A 50 -18.01 7.47 8.46
C ILE A 50 -18.70 6.11 8.35
N ASP A 51 -19.29 5.81 7.20
CA ASP A 51 -20.06 4.59 6.91
C ASP A 51 -19.20 3.46 6.31
N ASP A 52 -17.85 3.58 6.33
CA ASP A 52 -16.92 2.59 5.78
C ASP A 52 -17.13 2.25 4.29
N GLN A 53 -17.56 3.24 3.49
CA GLN A 53 -17.92 3.04 2.09
C GLN A 53 -16.79 2.43 1.25
N ASP A 54 -15.54 2.93 1.42
CA ASP A 54 -14.40 2.40 0.66
C ASP A 54 -14.08 0.94 1.04
N LEU A 55 -14.37 0.53 2.30
CA LEU A 55 -14.25 -0.87 2.74
C LEU A 55 -15.28 -1.74 2.06
N TRP A 56 -16.55 -1.37 2.11
CA TRP A 56 -17.64 -2.13 1.52
C TRP A 56 -17.50 -2.23 -0.01
N ASP A 57 -17.19 -1.13 -0.70
CA ASP A 57 -16.90 -1.13 -2.14
C ASP A 57 -15.78 -2.12 -2.51
N ASN A 58 -14.76 -2.26 -1.64
CA ASN A 58 -13.68 -3.23 -1.85
C ASN A 58 -14.13 -4.69 -1.62
N LEU A 59 -14.92 -4.95 -0.58
CA LEU A 59 -15.40 -6.29 -0.22
C LEU A 59 -16.42 -6.81 -1.23
N ASP A 60 -17.36 -5.97 -1.64
CA ASP A 60 -18.44 -6.29 -2.58
C ASP A 60 -17.94 -6.37 -4.03
N GLY A 61 -16.66 -6.09 -4.26
CA GLY A 61 -16.09 -6.19 -5.59
C GLY A 61 -16.53 -5.10 -6.55
N MET A 62 -17.01 -3.94 -6.03
CA MET A 62 -17.53 -2.85 -6.86
C MET A 62 -16.54 -2.43 -7.94
N TYR A 63 -17.05 -1.94 -9.06
CA TYR A 63 -16.24 -1.50 -10.20
C TYR A 63 -15.29 -0.37 -9.81
N GLU A 64 -15.81 0.63 -9.08
CA GLU A 64 -15.01 1.69 -8.49
C GLU A 64 -14.57 1.32 -7.08
N LYS A 65 -13.26 1.31 -6.85
CA LYS A 65 -12.66 1.07 -5.54
C LYS A 65 -11.69 2.17 -5.19
N ARG A 66 -11.74 2.63 -3.96
CA ARG A 66 -10.90 3.72 -3.49
C ARG A 66 -10.16 3.33 -2.23
N LYS A 67 -9.03 3.97 -1.98
CA LYS A 67 -8.26 3.84 -0.74
C LYS A 67 -7.51 5.12 -0.48
N LEU A 68 -7.73 5.68 0.69
CA LEU A 68 -7.03 6.86 1.19
C LEU A 68 -6.15 6.45 2.36
N ARG A 69 -4.89 6.89 2.36
CA ARG A 69 -3.97 6.63 3.47
C ARG A 69 -2.88 7.67 3.60
N LEU A 70 -2.40 7.85 4.81
CA LEU A 70 -1.10 8.44 5.11
C LEU A 70 -0.06 7.34 5.23
N ARG A 71 1.16 7.57 4.74
CA ARG A 71 2.27 6.62 4.82
C ARG A 71 3.53 7.28 5.32
N ILE A 72 4.21 6.58 6.24
CA ILE A 72 5.54 6.90 6.75
C ILE A 72 6.45 5.68 6.65
N TYR A 73 7.76 5.91 6.75
CA TYR A 73 8.81 4.89 6.71
C TYR A 73 9.57 4.79 8.03
N SER A 74 9.37 5.76 8.92
CA SER A 74 9.86 5.78 10.30
C SER A 74 8.88 6.53 11.19
N LEU A 75 8.78 6.16 12.47
CA LEU A 75 7.99 6.91 13.45
C LEU A 75 8.55 8.32 13.69
N ASN A 76 9.83 8.54 13.36
CA ASN A 76 10.51 9.83 13.48
C ASN A 76 10.44 10.68 12.20
N ASP A 77 9.73 10.23 11.16
CA ASP A 77 9.60 10.99 9.92
C ASP A 77 8.98 12.37 10.20
N LEU A 78 9.54 13.40 9.57
CA LEU A 78 9.04 14.79 9.63
C LEU A 78 7.94 15.07 8.59
N SER A 79 7.69 14.10 7.73
CA SER A 79 6.67 14.19 6.68
C SER A 79 6.03 12.83 6.46
N ALA A 80 4.86 12.84 5.83
CA ALA A 80 4.14 11.66 5.39
C ALA A 80 3.77 11.80 3.91
N LYS A 81 3.38 10.68 3.28
CA LYS A 81 2.79 10.68 1.94
C LYS A 81 1.29 10.45 2.07
N LEU A 82 0.50 11.44 1.69
CA LEU A 82 -0.94 11.25 1.50
C LEU A 82 -1.14 10.56 0.14
N GLU A 83 -1.60 9.33 0.17
CA GLU A 83 -1.80 8.52 -1.03
C GLU A 83 -3.28 8.21 -1.23
N PHE A 84 -3.78 8.52 -2.41
CA PHE A 84 -5.13 8.20 -2.84
C PHE A 84 -5.08 7.30 -4.08
N LYS A 85 -5.61 6.10 -3.95
CA LYS A 85 -5.71 5.12 -5.04
C LYS A 85 -7.17 4.97 -5.44
N CYS A 86 -7.46 5.22 -6.71
CA CYS A 86 -8.73 4.89 -7.35
C CYS A 86 -8.51 3.72 -8.30
N LYS A 87 -9.46 2.81 -8.35
CA LYS A 87 -9.45 1.68 -9.27
C LYS A 87 -10.82 1.59 -9.94
N ASN A 88 -10.85 1.58 -11.28
CA ASN A 88 -12.05 1.41 -12.08
C ASN A 88 -11.87 0.13 -12.89
N GLY A 89 -12.46 -0.97 -12.42
CA GLY A 89 -12.21 -2.29 -12.98
C GLY A 89 -10.73 -2.70 -12.90
N SER A 90 -10.09 -2.88 -14.07
CA SER A 90 -8.64 -3.17 -14.20
C SER A 90 -7.76 -1.94 -14.02
N ASP A 91 -8.29 -0.76 -14.33
CA ASP A 91 -7.52 0.48 -14.39
C ASP A 91 -7.38 1.12 -13.01
N GLY A 92 -6.18 1.57 -12.71
CA GLY A 92 -5.91 2.17 -11.42
C GLY A 92 -5.02 3.39 -11.51
N VAL A 93 -5.49 4.50 -10.90
CA VAL A 93 -4.70 5.71 -10.75
C VAL A 93 -4.32 5.87 -9.29
N LYS A 94 -3.06 6.20 -9.05
CA LYS A 94 -2.52 6.51 -7.73
C LYS A 94 -2.01 7.94 -7.72
N TYR A 95 -2.52 8.70 -6.79
CA TYR A 95 -2.04 10.04 -6.49
C TYR A 95 -1.23 10.03 -5.20
N SER A 96 -0.23 10.90 -5.09
CA SER A 96 0.60 11.04 -3.90
C SER A 96 0.95 12.49 -3.69
N ILE A 97 0.64 13.03 -2.50
CA ILE A 97 0.96 14.37 -2.07
C ILE A 97 1.86 14.28 -0.85
N PRO A 98 3.06 14.89 -0.86
CA PRO A 98 3.86 15.00 0.36
C PRO A 98 3.15 15.95 1.32
N VAL A 99 3.06 15.57 2.59
CA VAL A 99 2.47 16.39 3.65
C VAL A 99 3.44 16.46 4.83
N SER A 100 3.48 17.59 5.54
CA SER A 100 4.29 17.70 6.75
C SER A 100 3.72 16.83 7.88
N ARG A 101 4.53 16.60 8.92
CA ARG A 101 4.06 15.90 10.12
C ARG A 101 2.88 16.63 10.77
N GLU A 102 2.91 17.96 10.82
CA GLU A 102 1.83 18.78 11.34
C GLU A 102 0.54 18.62 10.54
N GLN A 103 0.62 18.69 9.20
CA GLN A 103 -0.52 18.46 8.31
C GLN A 103 -1.11 17.04 8.47
N ALA A 104 -0.25 16.04 8.65
CA ALA A 104 -0.69 14.67 8.91
C ALA A 104 -1.44 14.55 10.24
N LEU A 105 -0.96 15.20 11.31
CA LEU A 105 -1.64 15.24 12.61
C LEU A 105 -2.98 15.99 12.55
N ARG A 106 -3.06 17.10 11.79
CA ARG A 106 -4.33 17.79 11.54
C ARG A 106 -5.34 16.86 10.84
N MET A 107 -4.88 16.09 9.85
CA MET A 107 -5.73 15.13 9.15
C MET A 107 -6.26 14.03 10.07
N GLU A 108 -5.49 13.56 11.05
CA GLU A 108 -5.96 12.62 12.07
C GLU A 108 -7.13 13.16 12.89
N GLN A 109 -7.15 14.46 13.14
CA GLN A 109 -8.23 15.16 13.82
C GLN A 109 -9.41 15.48 12.89
N GLY A 110 -9.30 15.14 11.60
CA GLY A 110 -10.31 15.37 10.59
C GLY A 110 -10.23 16.73 9.89
N ASP A 111 -9.16 17.48 10.14
CA ASP A 111 -8.90 18.73 9.43
C ASP A 111 -7.99 18.48 8.23
N ALA A 112 -8.59 18.54 7.04
CA ALA A 112 -7.90 18.42 5.75
C ALA A 112 -7.78 19.77 5.02
N SER A 113 -8.06 20.91 5.69
CA SER A 113 -8.08 22.23 5.04
C SER A 113 -6.73 22.65 4.47
N PHE A 114 -5.62 22.12 4.99
CA PHE A 114 -4.28 22.32 4.42
C PHE A 114 -4.17 21.89 2.95
N LEU A 115 -5.05 20.99 2.46
CA LEU A 115 -5.05 20.57 1.06
C LEU A 115 -5.38 21.73 0.12
N LEU A 116 -6.10 22.74 0.57
CA LEU A 116 -6.41 23.93 -0.22
C LEU A 116 -5.18 24.79 -0.52
N GLU A 117 -4.12 24.68 0.30
CA GLU A 117 -2.86 25.40 0.14
C GLU A 117 -2.03 24.89 -1.07
N TYR A 118 -2.33 23.69 -1.57
CA TYR A 118 -1.59 23.09 -2.71
C TYR A 118 -2.01 23.61 -4.08
N GLU A 119 -3.10 24.39 -4.18
CA GLU A 119 -3.60 25.03 -5.42
C GLU A 119 -3.70 24.08 -6.63
N THR A 120 -3.91 22.78 -6.38
CA THR A 120 -4.07 21.77 -7.44
C THR A 120 -5.50 21.22 -7.45
N GLU A 121 -6.00 20.88 -8.65
CA GLU A 121 -7.31 20.24 -8.80
C GLU A 121 -7.41 18.94 -7.98
N LEU A 122 -6.33 18.17 -7.93
CA LEU A 122 -6.27 16.96 -7.13
C LEU A 122 -6.46 17.23 -5.63
N ALA A 123 -5.74 18.19 -5.08
CA ALA A 123 -5.82 18.52 -3.66
C ALA A 123 -7.22 19.03 -3.29
N MET A 124 -7.83 19.87 -4.15
CA MET A 124 -9.20 20.31 -3.99
C MET A 124 -10.19 19.15 -4.01
N ARG A 125 -10.08 18.23 -4.96
CA ARG A 125 -10.93 17.04 -5.03
C ARG A 125 -10.78 16.14 -3.78
N LEU A 126 -9.57 15.97 -3.27
CA LEU A 126 -9.32 15.21 -2.03
C LEU A 126 -9.91 15.91 -0.82
N TYR A 127 -9.75 17.24 -0.72
CA TYR A 127 -10.37 18.03 0.34
C TYR A 127 -11.89 17.86 0.37
N LEU A 128 -12.55 18.05 -0.77
CA LEU A 128 -14.00 17.89 -0.87
C LEU A 128 -14.45 16.48 -0.48
N ARG A 129 -13.74 15.45 -0.97
CA ARG A 129 -14.06 14.06 -0.64
C ARG A 129 -13.92 13.78 0.85
N ILE A 130 -12.81 14.19 1.46
CA ILE A 130 -12.53 13.97 2.89
C ILE A 130 -13.59 14.66 3.75
N THR A 131 -13.93 15.89 3.40
CA THR A 131 -14.89 16.69 4.16
C THR A 131 -16.32 16.18 4.00
N GLN A 132 -16.78 15.95 2.76
CA GLN A 132 -18.15 15.50 2.47
C GLN A 132 -18.39 14.07 3.00
N GLY A 133 -17.42 13.17 2.87
CA GLY A 133 -17.50 11.80 3.37
C GLY A 133 -17.17 11.66 4.85
N CYS A 134 -16.83 12.75 5.54
CA CYS A 134 -16.40 12.72 6.94
C CYS A 134 -15.31 11.68 7.18
N TYR A 135 -14.30 11.64 6.30
CA TYR A 135 -13.23 10.65 6.40
C TYR A 135 -12.48 10.76 7.73
N ARG A 136 -12.24 9.61 8.35
CA ARG A 136 -11.52 9.49 9.62
C ARG A 136 -10.51 8.35 9.54
N PRO A 137 -9.44 8.37 10.34
CA PRO A 137 -8.55 7.23 10.44
C PRO A 137 -9.31 6.01 10.98
N LYS A 138 -9.06 4.84 10.40
CA LYS A 138 -9.73 3.59 10.74
C LYS A 138 -8.77 2.53 11.26
N THR A 139 -7.60 2.40 10.66
CA THR A 139 -6.64 1.37 11.04
C THR A 139 -5.22 1.78 10.65
N ILE A 140 -4.26 1.34 11.46
CA ILE A 140 -2.82 1.38 11.14
C ILE A 140 -2.41 0.00 10.65
N ILE A 141 -1.53 -0.03 9.66
CA ILE A 141 -0.93 -1.26 9.15
C ILE A 141 0.56 -1.06 9.02
N ASP A 142 1.31 -1.90 9.73
CA ASP A 142 2.76 -1.97 9.74
C ASP A 142 3.24 -3.20 8.98
N TYR A 143 4.36 -3.11 8.30
CA TYR A 143 5.04 -4.26 7.70
C TYR A 143 6.48 -3.94 7.33
N GLN A 144 7.29 -4.99 7.19
CA GLN A 144 8.64 -4.90 6.61
C GLN A 144 8.57 -5.24 5.13
N ARG A 145 9.22 -4.42 4.29
CA ARG A 145 9.27 -4.62 2.85
C ARG A 145 10.69 -4.85 2.38
N LEU A 146 10.89 -5.90 1.59
CA LEU A 146 12.03 -6.04 0.69
C LEU A 146 11.55 -5.78 -0.72
N ALA A 147 12.28 -4.97 -1.50
CA ALA A 147 11.88 -4.63 -2.86
C ALA A 147 13.04 -4.80 -3.85
N PHE A 148 12.68 -5.31 -5.03
CA PHE A 148 13.53 -5.47 -6.19
C PHE A 148 12.99 -4.64 -7.35
N ALA A 149 13.89 -4.10 -8.17
CA ALA A 149 13.57 -3.33 -9.37
C ALA A 149 14.35 -3.89 -10.58
N TYR A 150 13.71 -3.85 -11.74
CA TYR A 150 14.33 -4.19 -13.02
C TYR A 150 13.86 -3.19 -14.09
N PRO A 151 14.78 -2.52 -14.80
CA PRO A 151 14.42 -1.41 -15.68
C PRO A 151 13.52 -1.81 -16.86
N ALA A 152 13.81 -2.94 -17.52
CA ALA A 152 13.01 -3.38 -18.64
C ALA A 152 11.62 -3.83 -18.17
N GLY A 153 10.56 -3.23 -18.73
CA GLY A 153 9.19 -3.46 -18.33
C GLY A 153 8.79 -2.78 -17.00
N ASP A 154 9.63 -1.88 -16.46
CA ASP A 154 9.39 -1.21 -15.15
C ASP A 154 8.94 -2.22 -14.07
N VAL A 155 9.66 -3.36 -14.02
CA VAL A 155 9.29 -4.44 -13.09
C VAL A 155 9.69 -4.08 -11.68
N ARG A 156 8.74 -4.22 -10.76
CA ARG A 156 8.99 -4.09 -9.33
C ARG A 156 8.36 -5.27 -8.59
N ILE A 157 9.19 -6.02 -7.88
CA ILE A 157 8.76 -7.14 -7.05
C ILE A 157 8.99 -6.77 -5.58
N THR A 158 7.97 -6.91 -4.75
CA THR A 158 8.07 -6.61 -3.32
C THR A 158 7.60 -7.79 -2.49
N PHE A 159 8.31 -8.02 -1.38
CA PHE A 159 7.98 -9.01 -0.37
C PHE A 159 7.64 -8.29 0.93
N ASP A 160 6.39 -8.34 1.34
CA ASP A 160 5.89 -7.74 2.57
C ASP A 160 5.77 -8.83 3.63
N THR A 161 6.52 -8.69 4.70
CA THR A 161 6.57 -9.60 5.84
C THR A 161 6.11 -8.90 7.11
N ASP A 162 5.80 -9.67 8.13
CA ASP A 162 5.42 -9.17 9.44
C ASP A 162 4.30 -8.12 9.37
N ILE A 163 3.24 -8.46 8.60
CA ILE A 163 2.10 -7.56 8.40
C ILE A 163 1.27 -7.56 9.67
N ARG A 164 1.21 -6.40 10.31
CA ARG A 164 0.54 -6.18 11.59
C ARG A 164 -0.44 -5.02 11.47
N GLY A 165 -1.40 -4.94 12.37
CA GLY A 165 -2.35 -3.82 12.38
C GLY A 165 -2.88 -3.50 13.76
N ALA A 166 -3.45 -2.30 13.86
CA ALA A 166 -4.20 -1.83 15.01
C ALA A 166 -5.38 -0.98 14.55
N LEU A 167 -6.49 -1.02 15.28
CA LEU A 167 -7.61 -0.11 15.04
C LEU A 167 -7.33 1.27 15.61
N TYR A 168 -7.93 2.30 15.00
CA TYR A 168 -8.01 3.63 15.60
C TYR A 168 -8.57 3.51 17.05
N PRO A 169 -8.07 4.28 18.05
CA PRO A 169 -7.59 5.66 17.90
C PRO A 169 -6.07 5.90 17.91
N TYR A 170 -5.25 5.03 17.44
CA TYR A 170 -3.80 5.23 17.46
C TYR A 170 -3.30 6.21 16.40
N GLY A 171 -2.34 7.07 16.76
CA GLY A 171 -1.71 8.05 15.89
C GLY A 171 -0.67 7.44 14.94
N LEU A 172 -0.51 8.05 13.75
CA LEU A 172 0.41 7.59 12.71
C LEU A 172 1.86 7.48 13.19
N PHE A 173 2.28 8.41 14.05
CA PHE A 173 3.67 8.52 14.53
C PHE A 173 3.87 7.93 15.94
N GLU A 174 2.84 7.36 16.53
CA GLU A 174 2.91 6.78 17.87
C GLU A 174 3.48 5.36 17.84
N ASN A 175 4.17 4.98 18.90
CA ASN A 175 4.55 3.59 19.11
C ASN A 175 3.36 2.83 19.70
N VAL A 176 2.67 2.09 18.87
CA VAL A 176 1.43 1.38 19.23
C VAL A 176 1.62 -0.14 19.18
N GLY A 177 0.92 -0.83 20.07
CA GLY A 177 0.80 -2.27 19.98
C GLY A 177 -0.01 -2.68 18.75
N THR A 178 0.55 -3.52 17.91
CA THR A 178 -0.10 -4.03 16.70
C THR A 178 -0.22 -5.54 16.75
N ASP A 179 -1.33 -6.08 16.23
CA ASP A 179 -1.57 -7.51 16.11
C ASP A 179 -1.21 -8.04 14.73
N ALA A 180 -0.74 -9.29 14.65
CA ALA A 180 -0.47 -9.93 13.37
C ALA A 180 -1.75 -10.06 12.53
N LEU A 181 -1.72 -9.62 11.28
CA LEU A 181 -2.84 -9.71 10.35
C LEU A 181 -2.80 -10.96 9.48
N GLY A 182 -2.14 -12.01 9.93
CA GLY A 182 -2.05 -13.28 9.23
C GLY A 182 -1.12 -14.25 9.91
N GLY A 183 -0.89 -15.39 9.27
CA GLY A 183 0.11 -16.33 9.74
C GLY A 183 1.51 -15.73 9.67
N THR A 184 2.32 -15.93 10.72
CA THR A 184 3.70 -15.43 10.79
C THR A 184 4.60 -15.98 9.69
N GLU A 185 4.20 -17.11 9.10
CA GLU A 185 4.91 -17.81 8.02
C GLU A 185 4.48 -17.32 6.62
N GLN A 186 3.56 -16.37 6.53
CA GLN A 186 3.06 -15.86 5.26
C GLN A 186 3.79 -14.58 4.83
N VAL A 187 4.11 -14.52 3.55
CA VAL A 187 4.70 -13.35 2.88
C VAL A 187 3.78 -12.92 1.75
N LEU A 188 3.44 -11.64 1.71
CA LEU A 188 2.70 -11.07 0.59
C LEU A 188 3.70 -10.57 -0.45
N MET A 189 3.80 -11.29 -1.57
CA MET A 189 4.58 -10.88 -2.72
C MET A 189 3.68 -10.09 -3.68
N GLU A 190 4.14 -8.93 -4.14
CA GLU A 190 3.48 -8.15 -5.20
C GLU A 190 4.43 -8.02 -6.39
N VAL A 191 3.95 -8.36 -7.58
CA VAL A 191 4.65 -8.20 -8.86
C VAL A 191 3.95 -7.10 -9.63
N LYS A 192 4.69 -6.04 -9.97
CA LYS A 192 4.21 -4.91 -10.78
C LYS A 192 5.08 -4.75 -12.01
N TYR A 193 4.47 -4.57 -13.17
CA TYR A 193 5.18 -4.34 -14.42
C TYR A 193 4.32 -3.58 -15.42
N THR A 194 4.99 -2.99 -16.39
CA THR A 194 4.40 -2.21 -17.47
C THR A 194 4.63 -2.93 -18.80
N GLY A 195 3.56 -3.13 -19.55
CA GLY A 195 3.62 -3.80 -20.85
C GLY A 195 3.92 -5.30 -20.73
N PHE A 196 5.18 -5.68 -20.54
CA PHE A 196 5.62 -7.07 -20.51
C PHE A 196 6.45 -7.40 -19.26
N LEU A 197 6.40 -8.67 -18.85
CA LEU A 197 7.28 -9.22 -17.85
C LEU A 197 8.42 -9.97 -18.56
N PRO A 198 9.70 -9.61 -18.33
CA PRO A 198 10.83 -10.32 -18.96
C PRO A 198 10.78 -11.82 -18.66
N GLU A 199 11.08 -12.64 -19.68
CA GLU A 199 10.92 -14.10 -19.62
C GLU A 199 11.70 -14.72 -18.45
N MET A 200 12.94 -14.28 -18.22
CA MET A 200 13.77 -14.74 -17.11
C MET A 200 13.10 -14.53 -15.74
N ILE A 201 12.39 -13.40 -15.56
CA ILE A 201 11.66 -13.11 -14.32
C ILE A 201 10.38 -13.96 -14.28
N ALA A 202 9.66 -14.07 -15.39
CA ALA A 202 8.47 -14.88 -15.50
C ALA A 202 8.75 -16.36 -15.13
N GLU A 203 9.86 -16.93 -15.63
CA GLU A 203 10.28 -18.31 -15.32
C GLU A 203 10.56 -18.51 -13.82
N ILE A 204 11.17 -17.53 -13.14
CA ILE A 204 11.40 -17.58 -11.70
C ILE A 204 10.06 -17.60 -10.95
N LEU A 205 9.06 -16.85 -11.43
CA LEU A 205 7.76 -16.70 -10.77
C LEU A 205 6.74 -17.78 -11.13
N LYS A 206 6.99 -18.62 -12.13
CA LYS A 206 6.03 -19.62 -12.68
C LYS A 206 5.37 -20.52 -11.62
N LYS A 207 6.10 -20.85 -10.57
CA LYS A 207 5.59 -21.72 -9.50
C LYS A 207 4.64 -21.03 -8.51
N THR A 208 4.50 -19.70 -8.62
CA THR A 208 3.63 -18.92 -7.73
C THR A 208 2.31 -18.52 -8.36
N ASP A 209 2.08 -18.82 -9.65
CA ASP A 209 0.87 -18.44 -10.39
C ASP A 209 -0.42 -19.04 -9.83
N GLU A 210 -0.34 -20.23 -9.25
CA GLU A 210 -1.49 -20.94 -8.66
C GLU A 210 -2.01 -20.29 -7.35
N LEU A 211 -1.21 -19.41 -6.74
CA LEU A 211 -1.51 -18.78 -5.45
C LEU A 211 -1.82 -17.29 -5.56
N SER A 212 -2.21 -16.82 -6.76
CA SER A 212 -2.58 -15.41 -6.93
C SER A 212 -3.80 -15.05 -6.07
N THR A 213 -3.77 -13.86 -5.49
CA THR A 213 -4.81 -13.44 -4.55
C THR A 213 -5.19 -11.96 -4.73
N SER A 214 -6.44 -11.65 -4.46
CA SER A 214 -6.95 -10.26 -4.42
C SER A 214 -6.67 -9.53 -3.10
N HIS A 215 -5.75 -10.03 -2.28
CA HIS A 215 -5.49 -9.56 -0.91
C HIS A 215 -5.33 -8.04 -0.79
N SER A 216 -6.22 -7.43 -0.03
CA SER A 216 -6.14 -6.06 0.43
C SER A 216 -5.71 -6.03 1.89
N LYS A 217 -4.54 -5.44 2.20
CA LYS A 217 -4.10 -5.26 3.60
C LYS A 217 -5.16 -4.51 4.41
N TYR A 218 -5.76 -3.44 3.83
CA TYR A 218 -6.80 -2.64 4.47
C TYR A 218 -8.03 -3.49 4.82
N SER A 219 -8.63 -4.16 3.85
CA SER A 219 -9.81 -4.99 4.09
C SER A 219 -9.53 -6.08 5.12
N ARG A 220 -8.36 -6.74 5.04
CA ARG A 220 -7.95 -7.77 6.01
C ARG A 220 -7.80 -7.22 7.43
N ALA A 221 -7.20 -6.04 7.57
CA ALA A 221 -7.09 -5.39 8.87
C ALA A 221 -8.46 -5.08 9.45
N ARG A 222 -9.36 -4.50 8.67
CA ARG A 222 -10.71 -4.16 9.12
C ARG A 222 -11.53 -5.39 9.48
N MET A 223 -11.51 -6.43 8.63
CA MET A 223 -12.28 -7.67 8.85
C MET A 223 -11.83 -8.49 10.06
N ARG A 224 -10.63 -8.24 10.60
CA ARG A 224 -10.19 -8.91 11.82
C ARG A 224 -10.98 -8.48 13.06
N TRP A 225 -11.52 -7.26 13.04
CA TRP A 225 -12.18 -6.63 14.20
C TRP A 225 -13.64 -6.25 13.93
N LEU A 226 -14.19 -6.63 12.79
CA LEU A 226 -15.63 -6.63 12.52
C LEU A 226 -16.24 -7.98 12.88
#